data_bdea653cdd0ad30cf902531834db5324
#
_entry.id   bdea653cdd0ad30cf902531834db5324
#
_cell.length_a   1.000
_cell.length_b   1.000
_cell.length_c   1.000
_cell.angle_alpha   90.00
_cell.angle_beta   90.00
_cell.angle_gamma   90.00
#
_symmetry.space_group_name_H-M   'P 1'
#
loop_
_entity.id
_entity.type
_entity.pdbx_description
1 polymer ?
#
loop_
_entity_poly.entity_id
_entity_poly.type
_entity_poly.pdbx_seq_one_letter_code
_entity_poly.pdbx_strand_id
1 'polypeptide(L)'
;MNDTPGAVALGAILDRFDALAIAVSGGVDSMTLATFAHRRRRRDVSVIHAVSPAVPADATRRVQALSEAEGWLLTITGAGEFDDPRYRDNPANRCYFCKAHLYERIRVLTPHRIASGANLDDLGDYRPGLVAAAEREVIHPFVEAGMTKAHVRELARSLGLATIAELPAQPCLASRIETGIAVDAGDLAFVEKVEGRLADHAPNGATLRCRITHAGVVLEIGDECAREADAMAETVASLCRDEGRRFAGVHPYRRGSMFVRG
;
A
#
# COMPACT_ATOMS: atom_id res chain seq x y z
N MET A 1 -23.91 4.40 13.23
CA MET A 1 -23.18 4.55 11.97
C MET A 1 -23.23 6.02 11.59
N ASN A 2 -22.14 6.55 11.04
CA ASN A 2 -21.98 7.97 10.75
C ASN A 2 -22.96 8.43 9.66
N ASP A 3 -23.73 9.47 9.91
CA ASP A 3 -24.72 10.02 8.98
C ASP A 3 -24.14 11.12 8.06
N THR A 4 -22.82 11.11 7.84
CA THR A 4 -22.25 12.03 6.84
C THR A 4 -22.73 11.65 5.44
N PRO A 5 -22.98 12.65 4.54
CA PRO A 5 -23.47 12.36 3.19
C PRO A 5 -22.62 11.32 2.44
N GLY A 6 -21.29 11.37 2.61
CA GLY A 6 -20.38 10.40 2.02
C GLY A 6 -20.56 8.98 2.56
N ALA A 7 -20.78 8.82 3.87
CA ALA A 7 -21.03 7.50 4.48
C ALA A 7 -22.37 6.91 4.04
N VAL A 8 -23.41 7.74 3.91
CA VAL A 8 -24.73 7.32 3.41
C VAL A 8 -24.63 6.86 1.96
N ALA A 9 -23.95 7.65 1.09
CA ALA A 9 -23.73 7.29 -0.31
C ALA A 9 -22.91 6.00 -0.43
N LEU A 10 -21.81 5.87 0.34
CA LEU A 10 -21.01 4.67 0.38
C LEU A 10 -21.85 3.45 0.77
N GLY A 11 -22.70 3.56 1.79
CA GLY A 11 -23.59 2.51 2.20
C GLY A 11 -24.52 2.06 1.08
N ALA A 12 -25.17 3.00 0.40
CA ALA A 12 -26.07 2.72 -0.71
C ALA A 12 -25.36 2.03 -1.89
N ILE A 13 -24.08 2.39 -2.15
CA ILE A 13 -23.26 1.73 -3.18
C ILE A 13 -22.99 0.28 -2.81
N LEU A 14 -22.57 0.02 -1.58
CA LEU A 14 -22.28 -1.35 -1.13
C LEU A 14 -23.53 -2.24 -1.13
N ASP A 15 -24.70 -1.68 -0.84
CA ASP A 15 -25.97 -2.42 -0.80
C ASP A 15 -26.47 -2.87 -2.18
N ARG A 16 -25.88 -2.37 -3.28
CA ARG A 16 -26.22 -2.83 -4.64
C ARG A 16 -25.75 -4.26 -4.96
N PHE A 17 -24.88 -4.81 -4.12
CA PHE A 17 -24.25 -6.11 -4.37
C PHE A 17 -24.64 -7.12 -3.29
N ASP A 18 -25.00 -8.34 -3.66
CA ASP A 18 -25.34 -9.40 -2.71
C ASP A 18 -24.17 -9.77 -1.81
N ALA A 19 -22.95 -9.83 -2.37
CA ALA A 19 -21.72 -10.09 -1.65
C ALA A 19 -20.52 -9.36 -2.26
N LEU A 20 -19.52 -9.05 -1.44
CA LEU A 20 -18.34 -8.30 -1.82
C LEU A 20 -17.05 -8.99 -1.36
N ALA A 21 -16.00 -8.87 -2.17
CA ALA A 21 -14.64 -9.19 -1.82
C ALA A 21 -13.83 -7.90 -1.71
N ILE A 22 -13.39 -7.53 -0.52
CA ILE A 22 -12.63 -6.30 -0.30
C ILE A 22 -11.14 -6.61 -0.33
N ALA A 23 -10.43 -6.04 -1.32
CA ALA A 23 -8.97 -6.13 -1.40
C ALA A 23 -8.32 -5.16 -0.41
N VAL A 24 -7.60 -5.69 0.59
CA VAL A 24 -6.94 -4.86 1.61
C VAL A 24 -5.43 -4.91 1.47
N SER A 25 -4.79 -3.73 1.64
CA SER A 25 -3.35 -3.55 1.56
C SER A 25 -2.70 -3.19 2.91
N GLY A 26 -3.49 -3.06 3.98
CA GLY A 26 -3.01 -2.55 5.26
C GLY A 26 -2.90 -1.03 5.35
N GLY A 27 -3.26 -0.30 4.30
CA GLY A 27 -3.36 1.17 4.30
C GLY A 27 -4.74 1.67 4.73
N VAL A 28 -4.81 2.97 5.09
CA VAL A 28 -6.02 3.58 5.64
C VAL A 28 -7.25 3.36 4.78
N ASP A 29 -7.17 3.53 3.45
CA ASP A 29 -8.35 3.47 2.57
C ASP A 29 -8.97 2.07 2.56
N SER A 30 -8.16 1.07 2.27
CA SER A 30 -8.65 -0.31 2.15
C SER A 30 -9.16 -0.88 3.48
N MET A 31 -8.50 -0.54 4.60
CA MET A 31 -8.92 -0.99 5.93
C MET A 31 -10.20 -0.28 6.39
N THR A 32 -10.35 1.01 6.08
CA THR A 32 -11.58 1.76 6.35
C THR A 32 -12.76 1.21 5.55
N LEU A 33 -12.54 0.92 4.26
CA LEU A 33 -13.57 0.31 3.42
C LEU A 33 -14.01 -1.05 3.96
N ALA A 34 -13.04 -1.92 4.29
CA ALA A 34 -13.31 -3.25 4.81
C ALA A 34 -14.09 -3.20 6.12
N THR A 35 -13.68 -2.34 7.06
CA THR A 35 -14.37 -2.16 8.33
C THR A 35 -15.81 -1.65 8.13
N PHE A 36 -15.98 -0.62 7.31
CA PHE A 36 -17.30 -0.05 7.05
C PHE A 36 -18.24 -1.08 6.39
N ALA A 37 -17.75 -1.76 5.36
CA ALA A 37 -18.51 -2.79 4.65
C ALA A 37 -18.87 -3.96 5.57
N HIS A 38 -17.90 -4.46 6.36
CA HIS A 38 -18.11 -5.57 7.28
C HIS A 38 -19.12 -5.24 8.37
N ARG A 39 -19.02 -4.08 9.02
CA ARG A 39 -19.98 -3.66 10.08
C ARG A 39 -21.39 -3.48 9.55
N ARG A 40 -21.52 -3.11 8.26
CA ARG A 40 -22.82 -2.99 7.60
C ARG A 40 -23.41 -4.34 7.19
N ARG A 41 -22.57 -5.29 6.72
CA ARG A 41 -23.00 -6.52 6.03
C ARG A 41 -22.15 -7.74 6.42
N ARG A 42 -22.07 -8.02 7.71
CA ARG A 42 -21.13 -9.00 8.32
C ARG A 42 -20.91 -10.32 7.56
N ARG A 43 -21.97 -10.91 7.00
CA ARG A 43 -21.91 -12.26 6.37
C ARG A 43 -21.60 -12.24 4.88
N ASP A 44 -21.73 -11.08 4.25
CA ASP A 44 -21.67 -10.94 2.80
C ASP A 44 -20.38 -10.23 2.36
N VAL A 45 -19.43 -10.04 3.28
CA VAL A 45 -18.14 -9.40 3.02
C VAL A 45 -17.01 -10.34 3.38
N SER A 46 -16.22 -10.74 2.37
CA SER A 46 -14.92 -11.37 2.53
C SER A 46 -13.80 -10.32 2.38
N VAL A 47 -12.77 -10.42 3.21
CA VAL A 47 -11.61 -9.53 3.19
C VAL A 47 -10.41 -10.32 2.70
N ILE A 48 -9.75 -9.84 1.65
CA ILE A 48 -8.63 -10.55 1.04
C ILE A 48 -7.39 -9.68 1.07
N HIS A 49 -6.34 -10.22 1.68
CA HIS A 49 -5.02 -9.62 1.75
C HIS A 49 -4.01 -10.45 0.96
N ALA A 50 -3.45 -9.85 -0.09
CA ALA A 50 -2.38 -10.49 -0.83
C ALA A 50 -1.03 -10.11 -0.23
N VAL A 51 -0.17 -11.10 -0.03
CA VAL A 51 1.19 -10.96 0.49
C VAL A 51 2.21 -11.31 -0.60
N SER A 52 3.31 -10.60 -0.59
CA SER A 52 4.49 -10.85 -1.41
C SER A 52 5.70 -10.13 -0.79
N PRO A 53 6.92 -10.32 -1.28
CA PRO A 53 8.08 -9.54 -0.84
C PRO A 53 7.91 -8.02 -0.95
N ALA A 54 7.00 -7.54 -1.81
CA ALA A 54 6.72 -6.11 -1.96
C ALA A 54 5.76 -5.54 -0.90
N VAL A 55 5.13 -6.38 -0.10
CA VAL A 55 4.19 -5.96 0.96
C VAL A 55 4.93 -5.86 2.29
N PRO A 56 4.99 -4.66 2.92
CA PRO A 56 5.64 -4.52 4.22
C PRO A 56 5.03 -5.46 5.27
N ALA A 57 5.86 -6.09 6.09
CA ALA A 57 5.41 -7.00 7.16
C ALA A 57 4.44 -6.31 8.13
N ASP A 58 4.69 -5.03 8.44
CA ASP A 58 3.80 -4.21 9.28
C ASP A 58 2.39 -4.04 8.70
N ALA A 59 2.27 -3.97 7.38
CA ALA A 59 0.97 -3.89 6.72
C ALA A 59 0.16 -5.18 6.95
N THR A 60 0.80 -6.33 6.81
CA THR A 60 0.18 -7.65 7.08
C THR A 60 -0.21 -7.78 8.55
N ARG A 61 0.68 -7.42 9.48
CA ARG A 61 0.36 -7.44 10.93
C ARG A 61 -0.85 -6.55 11.27
N ARG A 62 -0.94 -5.35 10.69
CA ARG A 62 -2.11 -4.48 10.89
C ARG A 62 -3.40 -5.09 10.37
N VAL A 63 -3.37 -5.70 9.18
CA VAL A 63 -4.55 -6.37 8.61
C VAL A 63 -5.01 -7.50 9.52
N GLN A 64 -4.09 -8.34 10.00
CA GLN A 64 -4.40 -9.44 10.91
C GLN A 64 -5.00 -8.94 12.22
N ALA A 65 -4.34 -7.97 12.87
CA ALA A 65 -4.81 -7.40 14.14
C ALA A 65 -6.22 -6.78 14.03
N LEU A 66 -6.48 -6.02 12.93
CA LEU A 66 -7.80 -5.43 12.74
C LEU A 66 -8.83 -6.50 12.36
N SER A 67 -8.44 -7.52 11.60
CA SER A 67 -9.31 -8.65 11.27
C SER A 67 -9.80 -9.38 12.52
N GLU A 68 -8.90 -9.64 13.48
CA GLU A 68 -9.23 -10.25 14.77
C GLU A 68 -10.17 -9.35 15.57
N ALA A 69 -9.88 -8.06 15.67
CA ALA A 69 -10.69 -7.11 16.41
C ALA A 69 -12.11 -6.93 15.84
N GLU A 70 -12.23 -6.96 14.51
CA GLU A 70 -13.52 -6.76 13.80
C GLU A 70 -14.27 -8.09 13.54
N GLY A 71 -13.60 -9.23 13.63
CA GLY A 71 -14.14 -10.53 13.26
C GLY A 71 -14.35 -10.67 11.75
N TRP A 72 -13.39 -10.17 10.93
CA TRP A 72 -13.48 -10.31 9.48
C TRP A 72 -13.32 -11.75 9.01
N LEU A 73 -13.99 -12.09 7.92
CA LEU A 73 -13.67 -13.29 7.14
C LEU A 73 -12.43 -12.97 6.26
N LEU A 74 -11.24 -13.06 6.87
CA LEU A 74 -9.96 -12.75 6.22
C LEU A 74 -9.36 -13.94 5.51
N THR A 75 -8.98 -13.77 4.25
CA THR A 75 -8.13 -14.69 3.51
C THR A 75 -6.79 -14.01 3.19
N ILE A 76 -5.68 -14.64 3.60
CA ILE A 76 -4.32 -14.21 3.22
C ILE A 76 -3.84 -15.14 2.10
N THR A 77 -3.33 -14.56 1.00
CA THR A 77 -2.90 -15.33 -0.19
C THR A 77 -1.71 -14.67 -0.87
N GLY A 78 -0.93 -15.42 -1.64
CA GLY A 78 0.03 -14.85 -2.59
C GLY A 78 -0.70 -14.42 -3.87
N ALA A 79 -0.31 -13.30 -4.47
CA ALA A 79 -0.85 -12.87 -5.76
C ALA A 79 -0.11 -13.48 -6.95
N GLY A 80 1.18 -13.85 -6.80
CA GLY A 80 1.98 -14.50 -7.84
C GLY A 80 2.65 -13.52 -8.81
N GLU A 81 2.63 -12.22 -8.54
CA GLU A 81 3.24 -11.21 -9.41
C GLU A 81 4.77 -11.36 -9.53
N PHE A 82 5.44 -11.98 -8.55
CA PHE A 82 6.88 -12.24 -8.61
C PHE A 82 7.27 -13.34 -9.60
N ASP A 83 6.33 -14.14 -10.03
CA ASP A 83 6.55 -15.14 -11.08
C ASP A 83 6.41 -14.55 -12.50
N ASP A 84 5.90 -13.31 -12.61
CA ASP A 84 5.73 -12.60 -13.88
C ASP A 84 6.95 -11.73 -14.21
N PRO A 85 7.71 -12.08 -15.28
CA PRO A 85 8.84 -11.26 -15.72
C PRO A 85 8.47 -9.80 -15.99
N ARG A 86 7.26 -9.51 -16.53
CA ARG A 86 6.79 -8.16 -16.82
C ARG A 86 6.67 -7.31 -15.56
N TYR A 87 6.33 -7.92 -14.42
CA TYR A 87 6.36 -7.23 -13.13
C TYR A 87 7.81 -7.04 -12.65
N ARG A 88 8.63 -8.10 -12.74
CA ARG A 88 10.00 -8.10 -12.24
C ARG A 88 10.92 -7.15 -13.01
N ASP A 89 10.70 -6.96 -14.29
CA ASP A 89 11.48 -6.03 -15.14
C ASP A 89 11.26 -4.56 -14.72
N ASN A 90 10.35 -4.29 -13.80
CA ASN A 90 10.11 -2.99 -13.18
C ASN A 90 9.86 -1.85 -14.19
N PRO A 91 8.97 -2.01 -15.15
CA PRO A 91 8.62 -0.93 -16.05
C PRO A 91 7.81 0.17 -15.33
N ALA A 92 7.69 1.34 -15.94
CA ALA A 92 6.92 2.46 -15.39
C ALA A 92 5.46 2.09 -15.06
N ASN A 93 4.88 1.13 -15.78
CA ASN A 93 3.52 0.60 -15.56
C ASN A 93 3.49 -0.68 -14.69
N ARG A 94 4.56 -1.01 -13.95
CA ARG A 94 4.63 -2.21 -13.08
C ARG A 94 3.37 -2.44 -12.23
N CYS A 95 2.76 -1.36 -11.72
CA CYS A 95 1.55 -1.45 -10.90
C CYS A 95 0.35 -2.05 -11.64
N TYR A 96 0.32 -1.99 -12.97
CA TYR A 96 -0.69 -2.69 -13.77
C TYR A 96 -0.57 -4.20 -13.59
N PHE A 97 0.62 -4.77 -13.77
CA PHE A 97 0.85 -6.21 -13.64
C PHE A 97 0.58 -6.69 -12.21
N CYS A 98 1.06 -5.96 -11.20
CA CYS A 98 0.77 -6.26 -9.80
C CYS A 98 -0.74 -6.33 -9.51
N LYS A 99 -1.51 -5.34 -9.98
CA LYS A 99 -2.96 -5.31 -9.75
C LYS A 99 -3.71 -6.33 -10.60
N ALA A 100 -3.23 -6.64 -11.81
CA ALA A 100 -3.77 -7.72 -12.64
C ALA A 100 -3.71 -9.05 -11.89
N HIS A 101 -2.54 -9.44 -11.41
CA HIS A 101 -2.34 -10.67 -10.63
C HIS A 101 -3.20 -10.69 -9.35
N LEU A 102 -3.24 -9.58 -8.60
CA LEU A 102 -4.06 -9.47 -7.41
C LEU A 102 -5.54 -9.80 -7.69
N TYR A 103 -6.13 -9.13 -8.69
CA TYR A 103 -7.55 -9.29 -8.96
C TYR A 103 -7.89 -10.64 -9.59
N GLU A 104 -7.01 -11.18 -10.43
CA GLU A 104 -7.13 -12.54 -10.94
C GLU A 104 -7.10 -13.57 -9.80
N ARG A 105 -6.17 -13.41 -8.87
CA ARG A 105 -6.10 -14.27 -7.68
C ARG A 105 -7.38 -14.19 -6.85
N ILE A 106 -7.93 -13.01 -6.62
CA ILE A 106 -9.18 -12.84 -5.88
C ILE A 106 -10.35 -13.53 -6.61
N ARG A 107 -10.44 -13.43 -7.93
CA ARG A 107 -11.48 -14.10 -8.74
C ARG A 107 -11.44 -15.62 -8.64
N VAL A 108 -10.25 -16.20 -8.44
CA VAL A 108 -10.12 -17.65 -8.20
C VAL A 108 -10.64 -18.05 -6.82
N LEU A 109 -10.52 -17.15 -5.82
CA LEU A 109 -10.92 -17.43 -4.44
C LEU A 109 -12.42 -17.24 -4.20
N THR A 110 -13.06 -16.34 -4.96
CA THR A 110 -14.47 -16.01 -4.76
C THR A 110 -15.11 -15.45 -6.03
N PRO A 111 -16.40 -15.77 -6.29
CA PRO A 111 -17.16 -15.18 -7.39
C PRO A 111 -17.69 -13.77 -7.07
N HIS A 112 -17.48 -13.27 -5.83
CA HIS A 112 -18.03 -11.99 -5.39
C HIS A 112 -17.44 -10.81 -6.15
N ARG A 113 -18.21 -9.71 -6.27
CA ARG A 113 -17.70 -8.45 -6.83
C ARG A 113 -16.53 -7.93 -5.99
N ILE A 114 -15.42 -7.64 -6.68
CA ILE A 114 -14.22 -7.12 -6.01
C ILE A 114 -14.37 -5.61 -5.80
N ALA A 115 -14.05 -5.14 -4.59
CA ALA A 115 -13.97 -3.72 -4.28
C ALA A 115 -12.56 -3.35 -3.78
N SER A 116 -12.09 -2.17 -4.15
CA SER A 116 -10.83 -1.60 -3.67
C SER A 116 -11.03 -0.24 -3.01
N GLY A 117 -10.09 0.15 -2.16
CA GLY A 117 -10.12 1.41 -1.41
C GLY A 117 -9.64 2.63 -2.18
N ALA A 118 -9.61 2.62 -3.52
CA ALA A 118 -9.29 3.83 -4.28
C ALA A 118 -10.32 4.94 -3.99
N ASN A 119 -9.85 6.19 -3.88
CA ASN A 119 -10.63 7.37 -3.58
C ASN A 119 -10.45 8.45 -4.68
N LEU A 120 -11.13 9.59 -4.59
CA LEU A 120 -11.11 10.63 -5.64
C LEU A 120 -9.71 11.17 -5.91
N ASP A 121 -8.86 11.30 -4.90
CA ASP A 121 -7.50 11.86 -5.06
C ASP A 121 -6.61 10.93 -5.90
N ASP A 122 -6.98 9.66 -6.00
CA ASP A 122 -6.26 8.67 -6.81
C ASP A 122 -6.50 8.85 -8.32
N LEU A 123 -7.54 9.56 -8.74
CA LEU A 123 -7.89 9.76 -10.15
C LEU A 123 -7.02 10.83 -10.83
N GLY A 124 -6.41 11.73 -10.06
CA GLY A 124 -5.58 12.82 -10.57
C GLY A 124 -4.16 12.41 -10.99
N ASP A 125 -3.72 11.20 -10.63
CA ASP A 125 -2.38 10.70 -10.90
C ASP A 125 -2.38 9.63 -12.01
N TYR A 126 -1.23 9.46 -12.70
CA TYR A 126 -1.02 8.28 -13.56
C TYR A 126 -0.98 7.01 -12.71
N ARG A 127 -2.06 6.22 -12.77
CA ARG A 127 -2.20 5.00 -11.97
C ARG A 127 -2.55 3.79 -12.84
N PRO A 128 -1.53 3.12 -13.40
CA PRO A 128 -1.76 1.94 -14.25
C PRO A 128 -2.52 0.81 -13.54
N GLY A 129 -2.48 0.76 -12.21
CA GLY A 129 -3.28 -0.17 -11.43
C GLY A 129 -4.80 0.06 -11.52
N LEU A 130 -5.27 1.28 -11.83
CA LEU A 130 -6.70 1.54 -12.06
C LEU A 130 -7.16 0.99 -13.42
N VAL A 131 -6.26 0.96 -14.42
CA VAL A 131 -6.54 0.31 -15.71
C VAL A 131 -6.76 -1.18 -15.50
N ALA A 132 -5.86 -1.85 -14.77
CA ALA A 132 -6.00 -3.26 -14.42
C ALA A 132 -7.29 -3.55 -13.63
N ALA A 133 -7.72 -2.63 -12.78
CA ALA A 133 -8.96 -2.72 -12.02
C ALA A 133 -10.18 -2.62 -12.93
N ALA A 134 -10.20 -1.66 -13.85
CA ALA A 134 -11.30 -1.46 -14.80
C ALA A 134 -11.51 -2.68 -15.72
N GLU A 135 -10.41 -3.23 -16.26
CA GLU A 135 -10.46 -4.45 -17.09
C GLU A 135 -11.01 -5.67 -16.35
N ARG A 136 -10.95 -5.67 -15.02
CA ARG A 136 -11.43 -6.75 -14.15
C ARG A 136 -12.69 -6.39 -13.37
N GLU A 137 -13.35 -5.32 -13.81
CA GLU A 137 -14.62 -4.84 -13.25
C GLU A 137 -14.58 -4.63 -11.71
N VAL A 138 -13.43 -4.22 -11.18
CA VAL A 138 -13.28 -3.89 -9.77
C VAL A 138 -13.97 -2.56 -9.49
N ILE A 139 -14.81 -2.52 -8.47
CA ILE A 139 -15.48 -1.29 -8.07
C ILE A 139 -14.64 -0.47 -7.10
N HIS A 140 -14.85 0.84 -7.13
CA HIS A 140 -14.19 1.80 -6.24
C HIS A 140 -15.24 2.57 -5.45
N PRO A 141 -15.79 1.99 -4.35
CA PRO A 141 -16.94 2.58 -3.66
C PRO A 141 -16.70 4.00 -3.14
N PHE A 142 -15.47 4.34 -2.71
CA PHE A 142 -15.15 5.71 -2.30
C PHE A 142 -15.18 6.69 -3.47
N VAL A 143 -14.70 6.30 -4.65
CA VAL A 143 -14.78 7.13 -5.86
C VAL A 143 -16.23 7.37 -6.23
N GLU A 144 -17.05 6.32 -6.27
CA GLU A 144 -18.47 6.41 -6.59
C GLU A 144 -19.25 7.26 -5.57
N ALA A 145 -18.85 7.22 -4.29
CA ALA A 145 -19.44 8.04 -3.21
C ALA A 145 -18.90 9.49 -3.18
N GLY A 146 -18.03 9.89 -4.11
CA GLY A 146 -17.46 11.22 -4.12
C GLY A 146 -16.50 11.52 -2.95
N MET A 147 -15.86 10.48 -2.39
CA MET A 147 -15.02 10.63 -1.20
C MET A 147 -13.56 10.85 -1.54
N THR A 148 -12.99 11.91 -0.98
CA THR A 148 -11.55 12.21 -0.99
C THR A 148 -10.81 11.47 0.11
N LYS A 149 -9.48 11.52 0.10
CA LYS A 149 -8.63 11.00 1.18
C LYS A 149 -8.98 11.58 2.55
N ALA A 150 -9.32 12.87 2.60
CA ALA A 150 -9.75 13.54 3.83
C ALA A 150 -11.04 12.92 4.38
N HIS A 151 -12.04 12.71 3.53
CA HIS A 151 -13.28 12.06 3.90
C HIS A 151 -13.09 10.61 4.37
N VAL A 152 -12.17 9.85 3.74
CA VAL A 152 -11.84 8.49 4.18
C VAL A 152 -11.21 8.49 5.58
N ARG A 153 -10.29 9.43 5.87
CA ARG A 153 -9.69 9.57 7.21
C ARG A 153 -10.73 9.96 8.28
N GLU A 154 -11.65 10.86 7.96
CA GLU A 154 -12.74 11.23 8.84
C GLU A 154 -13.66 10.03 9.13
N LEU A 155 -14.02 9.27 8.10
CA LEU A 155 -14.75 8.03 8.25
C LEU A 155 -14.01 7.03 9.14
N ALA A 156 -12.69 6.85 8.94
CA ALA A 156 -11.88 5.97 9.78
C ALA A 156 -11.95 6.37 11.26
N ARG A 157 -11.79 7.67 11.57
CA ARG A 157 -11.92 8.17 12.96
C ARG A 157 -13.30 7.89 13.55
N SER A 158 -14.36 8.12 12.79
CA SER A 158 -15.73 7.86 13.21
C SER A 158 -16.06 6.38 13.45
N LEU A 159 -15.30 5.49 12.78
CA LEU A 159 -15.36 4.06 13.02
C LEU A 159 -14.50 3.62 14.23
N GLY A 160 -13.86 4.54 14.94
CA GLY A 160 -12.96 4.22 16.05
C GLY A 160 -11.58 3.73 15.60
N LEU A 161 -11.22 3.92 14.32
CA LEU A 161 -9.93 3.53 13.73
C LEU A 161 -8.92 4.69 13.79
N ALA A 162 -8.77 5.34 14.93
CA ALA A 162 -7.96 6.56 15.06
C ALA A 162 -6.50 6.34 14.61
N THR A 163 -5.87 5.23 15.03
CA THR A 163 -4.50 4.90 14.64
C THR A 163 -4.35 4.63 13.14
N ILE A 164 -5.36 4.02 12.52
CA ILE A 164 -5.40 3.77 11.07
C ILE A 164 -5.60 5.08 10.31
N ALA A 165 -6.45 5.98 10.82
CA ALA A 165 -6.71 7.28 10.20
C ALA A 165 -5.44 8.14 10.07
N GLU A 166 -4.49 7.99 10.99
CA GLU A 166 -3.25 8.78 11.01
C GLU A 166 -2.09 8.10 10.26
N LEU A 167 -2.28 6.91 9.70
CA LEU A 167 -1.23 6.24 8.93
C LEU A 167 -0.73 7.13 7.78
N PRO A 168 0.59 7.28 7.62
CA PRO A 168 1.15 7.94 6.46
C PRO A 168 0.88 7.14 5.18
N ALA A 169 1.12 7.74 4.02
CA ALA A 169 1.08 7.01 2.75
C ALA A 169 2.16 5.90 2.77
N GLN A 170 1.74 4.67 2.56
CA GLN A 170 2.60 3.49 2.58
C GLN A 170 2.55 2.77 1.23
N PRO A 171 3.25 3.28 0.21
CA PRO A 171 3.39 2.56 -1.05
C PRO A 171 4.18 1.26 -0.82
N CYS A 172 3.95 0.25 -1.68
CA CYS A 172 4.66 -1.03 -1.60
C CYS A 172 6.19 -0.86 -1.66
N LEU A 173 6.95 -1.80 -1.10
CA LEU A 173 8.42 -1.74 -1.07
C LEU A 173 9.04 -1.65 -2.47
N ALA A 174 8.41 -2.25 -3.48
CA ALA A 174 8.87 -2.15 -4.85
C ALA A 174 8.92 -0.71 -5.40
N SER A 175 8.20 0.24 -4.78
CA SER A 175 8.31 1.66 -5.12
C SER A 175 9.65 2.29 -4.73
N ARG A 176 10.51 1.58 -4.01
CA ARG A 176 11.86 1.99 -3.64
C ARG A 176 12.89 1.62 -4.68
N ILE A 177 12.52 0.79 -5.64
CA ILE A 177 13.42 0.34 -6.72
C ILE A 177 13.26 1.28 -7.91
N GLU A 178 14.37 1.81 -8.41
CA GLU A 178 14.40 2.68 -9.58
C GLU A 178 13.89 1.93 -10.82
N THR A 179 13.05 2.59 -11.62
CA THR A 179 12.49 2.00 -12.85
C THR A 179 13.60 1.44 -13.74
N GLY A 180 13.41 0.21 -14.23
CA GLY A 180 14.41 -0.50 -15.06
C GLY A 180 15.41 -1.35 -14.26
N ILE A 181 15.47 -1.21 -12.93
CA ILE A 181 16.16 -2.17 -12.06
C ILE A 181 15.15 -3.27 -11.71
N ALA A 182 15.52 -4.53 -11.92
CA ALA A 182 14.65 -5.66 -11.61
C ALA A 182 14.19 -5.66 -10.15
N VAL A 183 12.91 -5.97 -9.92
CA VAL A 183 12.40 -6.13 -8.55
C VAL A 183 12.84 -7.50 -8.03
N ASP A 184 13.73 -7.49 -7.05
CA ASP A 184 14.25 -8.68 -6.39
C ASP A 184 13.82 -8.75 -4.92
N ALA A 185 13.51 -9.94 -4.42
CA ALA A 185 13.04 -10.14 -3.06
C ALA A 185 14.12 -9.77 -2.01
N GLY A 186 15.40 -10.01 -2.30
CA GLY A 186 16.51 -9.65 -1.43
C GLY A 186 16.67 -8.14 -1.31
N ASP A 187 16.49 -7.39 -2.41
CA ASP A 187 16.51 -5.93 -2.40
C ASP A 187 15.36 -5.36 -1.56
N LEU A 188 14.17 -5.95 -1.68
CA LEU A 188 13.01 -5.51 -0.90
C LEU A 188 13.17 -5.81 0.60
N ALA A 189 13.71 -6.97 0.95
CA ALA A 189 14.04 -7.33 2.34
C ALA A 189 15.10 -6.37 2.92
N PHE A 190 16.11 -6.01 2.14
CA PHE A 190 17.10 -5.01 2.54
C PHE A 190 16.47 -3.64 2.78
N VAL A 191 15.62 -3.18 1.86
CA VAL A 191 14.88 -1.92 2.02
C VAL A 191 14.05 -1.91 3.31
N GLU A 192 13.28 -2.97 3.56
CA GLU A 192 12.45 -3.08 4.76
C GLU A 192 13.31 -3.08 6.05
N LYS A 193 14.45 -3.81 6.04
CA LYS A 193 15.40 -3.84 7.14
C LYS A 193 15.98 -2.45 7.44
N VAL A 194 16.39 -1.72 6.42
CA VAL A 194 16.94 -0.35 6.57
C VAL A 194 15.87 0.60 7.08
N GLU A 195 14.69 0.68 6.43
CA GLU A 195 13.60 1.57 6.83
C GLU A 195 13.13 1.25 8.26
N GLY A 196 13.02 -0.02 8.62
CA GLY A 196 12.66 -0.45 9.99
C GLY A 196 13.70 -0.04 11.02
N ARG A 197 14.99 -0.23 10.75
CA ARG A 197 16.07 0.15 11.67
C ARG A 197 16.12 1.66 11.91
N LEU A 198 15.85 2.46 10.89
CA LEU A 198 15.85 3.91 10.99
C LEU A 198 14.59 4.47 11.65
N ALA A 199 13.46 3.79 11.51
CA ALA A 199 12.20 4.23 12.10
C ALA A 199 12.26 4.36 13.63
N ASP A 200 13.05 3.50 14.30
CA ASP A 200 13.24 3.52 15.76
C ASP A 200 13.94 4.79 16.27
N HIS A 201 14.65 5.49 15.38
CA HIS A 201 15.46 6.69 15.70
C HIS A 201 14.97 7.96 15.02
N ALA A 202 13.95 7.85 14.18
CA ALA A 202 13.41 8.96 13.42
C ALA A 202 12.35 9.75 14.23
N PRO A 203 12.21 11.06 14.00
CA PRO A 203 11.08 11.82 14.51
C PRO A 203 9.74 11.20 14.12
N ASN A 204 8.73 11.33 14.98
CA ASN A 204 7.40 10.84 14.67
C ASN A 204 6.85 11.44 13.37
N GLY A 205 6.40 10.58 12.46
CA GLY A 205 5.88 10.99 11.17
C GLY A 205 6.95 11.32 10.12
N ALA A 206 8.21 11.07 10.43
CA ALA A 206 9.32 11.33 9.50
C ALA A 206 9.19 10.57 8.18
N THR A 207 9.60 11.23 7.11
CA THR A 207 9.68 10.63 5.80
C THR A 207 11.06 10.04 5.56
N LEU A 208 11.11 8.71 5.50
CA LEU A 208 12.33 7.95 5.23
C LEU A 208 12.09 7.01 4.06
N ARG A 209 13.01 6.93 3.11
CA ARG A 209 12.96 5.96 2.00
C ARG A 209 14.36 5.45 1.66
N CYS A 210 14.57 4.17 1.84
CA CYS A 210 15.74 3.47 1.32
C CYS A 210 15.51 3.14 -0.15
N ARG A 211 16.32 3.66 -1.06
CA ARG A 211 16.18 3.51 -2.50
C ARG A 211 17.27 2.60 -3.06
N ILE A 212 16.88 1.70 -3.95
CA ILE A 212 17.82 0.95 -4.79
C ILE A 212 17.88 1.64 -6.14
N THR A 213 19.03 2.18 -6.49
CA THR A 213 19.26 2.95 -7.73
C THR A 213 20.43 2.39 -8.50
N HIS A 214 20.59 2.80 -9.75
CA HIS A 214 21.79 2.45 -10.57
C HIS A 214 23.10 2.95 -9.93
N ALA A 215 23.07 4.01 -9.12
CA ALA A 215 24.22 4.51 -8.38
C ALA A 215 24.54 3.71 -7.11
N GLY A 216 23.62 2.87 -6.65
CA GLY A 216 23.67 2.12 -5.40
C GLY A 216 22.49 2.45 -4.47
N VAL A 217 22.67 2.17 -3.19
CA VAL A 217 21.68 2.46 -2.16
C VAL A 217 21.70 3.93 -1.80
N VAL A 218 20.55 4.60 -1.92
CA VAL A 218 20.37 6.01 -1.52
C VAL A 218 19.37 6.06 -0.37
N LEU A 219 19.66 6.87 0.65
CA LEU A 219 18.69 7.21 1.68
C LEU A 219 18.05 8.56 1.34
N GLU A 220 16.74 8.58 1.08
CA GLU A 220 15.97 9.82 0.98
C GLU A 220 15.31 10.13 2.32
N ILE A 221 15.50 11.34 2.84
CA ILE A 221 14.94 11.83 4.11
C ILE A 221 14.21 13.16 3.93
N GLY A 222 13.14 13.35 4.70
CA GLY A 222 12.47 14.64 4.81
C GLY A 222 13.29 15.64 5.65
N ASP A 223 12.94 16.93 5.54
CA ASP A 223 13.64 18.01 6.26
C ASP A 223 13.58 17.85 7.78
N GLU A 224 12.56 17.16 8.29
CA GLU A 224 12.39 16.81 9.69
C GLU A 224 13.50 15.90 10.25
N CYS A 225 14.22 15.19 9.39
CA CYS A 225 15.33 14.31 9.77
C CYS A 225 16.72 14.96 9.59
N ALA A 226 16.81 16.25 9.31
CA ALA A 226 18.08 16.90 8.97
C ALA A 226 19.13 16.80 10.09
N ARG A 227 18.72 16.76 11.35
CA ARG A 227 19.63 16.65 12.51
C ARG A 227 20.20 15.25 12.67
N GLU A 228 19.45 14.22 12.31
CA GLU A 228 19.79 12.82 12.41
C GLU A 228 20.46 12.26 11.16
N ALA A 229 20.62 13.09 10.11
CA ALA A 229 21.05 12.66 8.76
C ALA A 229 22.39 11.92 8.78
N ASP A 230 23.39 12.42 9.51
CA ASP A 230 24.73 11.82 9.59
C ASP A 230 24.69 10.44 10.29
N ALA A 231 23.99 10.34 11.41
CA ALA A 231 23.83 9.07 12.14
C ALA A 231 23.03 8.03 11.32
N MET A 232 22.01 8.48 10.60
CA MET A 232 21.27 7.64 9.67
C MET A 232 22.13 7.18 8.51
N ALA A 233 22.96 8.07 7.95
CA ALA A 233 23.90 7.73 6.88
C ALA A 233 24.91 6.68 7.32
N GLU A 234 25.48 6.81 8.52
CA GLU A 234 26.42 5.82 9.09
C GLU A 234 25.75 4.46 9.28
N THR A 235 24.52 4.45 9.77
CA THR A 235 23.72 3.22 9.94
C THR A 235 23.50 2.52 8.61
N VAL A 236 23.04 3.25 7.58
CA VAL A 236 22.81 2.68 6.25
C VAL A 236 24.10 2.22 5.60
N ALA A 237 25.17 3.02 5.71
CA ALA A 237 26.50 2.63 5.18
C ALA A 237 27.03 1.36 5.84
N SER A 238 26.78 1.16 7.16
CA SER A 238 27.15 -0.09 7.83
C SER A 238 26.34 -1.27 7.28
N LEU A 239 25.02 -1.15 7.20
CA LEU A 239 24.16 -2.20 6.67
C LEU A 239 24.50 -2.54 5.20
N CYS A 240 24.88 -1.53 4.41
CA CYS A 240 25.33 -1.75 3.04
C CYS A 240 26.64 -2.55 3.00
N ARG A 241 27.62 -2.22 3.85
CA ARG A 241 28.90 -2.98 3.92
C ARG A 241 28.67 -4.43 4.30
N ASP A 242 27.81 -4.68 5.30
CA ASP A 242 27.51 -6.03 5.78
C ASP A 242 26.90 -6.93 4.69
N GLU A 243 26.20 -6.35 3.72
CA GLU A 243 25.56 -7.06 2.61
C GLU A 243 26.29 -6.85 1.25
N GLY A 244 27.51 -6.28 1.26
CA GLY A 244 28.26 -6.06 0.02
C GLY A 244 27.62 -5.06 -0.96
N ARG A 245 26.79 -4.14 -0.45
CA ARG A 245 26.09 -3.13 -1.25
C ARG A 245 26.87 -1.80 -1.24
N ARG A 246 26.74 -1.03 -2.32
CA ARG A 246 27.31 0.31 -2.38
C ARG A 246 26.31 1.32 -1.80
N PHE A 247 26.71 2.06 -0.76
CA PHE A 247 25.98 3.24 -0.30
C PHE A 247 26.33 4.46 -1.14
N ALA A 248 25.34 5.12 -1.72
CA ALA A 248 25.50 6.26 -2.63
C ALA A 248 25.18 7.62 -1.99
N GLY A 249 24.78 7.63 -0.70
CA GLY A 249 24.59 8.86 0.07
C GLY A 249 23.16 9.13 0.51
N VAL A 250 22.99 10.32 1.12
CA VAL A 250 21.69 10.84 1.61
C VAL A 250 21.21 11.95 0.71
N HIS A 251 19.93 11.92 0.35
CA HIS A 251 19.31 12.92 -0.51
C HIS A 251 18.01 13.44 0.14
N PRO A 252 17.57 14.67 -0.21
CA PRO A 252 16.25 15.14 0.16
C PRO A 252 15.16 14.27 -0.46
N TYR A 253 14.14 13.95 0.31
CA TYR A 253 13.00 13.18 -0.19
C TYR A 253 12.30 13.88 -1.35
N ARG A 254 12.04 13.13 -2.41
CA ARG A 254 11.23 13.58 -3.54
C ARG A 254 10.18 12.53 -3.89
N ARG A 255 8.90 12.95 -3.86
CA ARG A 255 7.81 12.05 -4.28
C ARG A 255 7.99 11.66 -5.75
N GLY A 256 7.97 10.35 -6.02
CA GLY A 256 8.06 9.84 -7.38
C GLY A 256 9.48 9.79 -7.97
N SER A 257 10.54 10.01 -7.17
CA SER A 257 11.95 10.01 -7.62
C SER A 257 12.37 8.73 -8.35
N MET A 258 11.73 7.59 -8.05
CA MET A 258 12.06 6.30 -8.67
C MET A 258 11.36 6.05 -10.02
N PHE A 259 10.40 6.89 -10.40
CA PHE A 259 9.72 6.77 -11.69
C PHE A 259 10.46 7.61 -12.74
N VAL A 260 11.48 7.04 -13.34
CA VAL A 260 12.16 7.64 -14.49
C VAL A 260 11.27 7.40 -15.72
N ARG A 261 10.72 8.49 -16.25
CA ARG A 261 10.05 8.46 -17.58
C ARG A 261 11.16 8.58 -18.61
N GLY A 262 11.39 7.51 -19.37
CA GLY A 262 12.24 7.56 -20.56
C GLY A 262 11.62 8.45 -21.62
#